data_d34d49f294da89da0b7f55f03474724a
#
_entry.id   d34d49f294da89da0b7f55f03474724a
#
_cell.length_a   1.000
_cell.length_b   1.000
_cell.length_c   1.000
_cell.angle_alpha   90.00
_cell.angle_beta   90.00
_cell.angle_gamma   90.00
#
_symmetry.space_group_name_H-M   'P 1'
#
loop_
_entity.id
_entity.type
_entity.pdbx_description
1 polymer ?
#
loop_
_entity_poly.entity_id
_entity_poly.type
_entity_poly.pdbx_seq_one_letter_code
_entity_poly.pdbx_strand_id
1 'polypeptide(L)'
;HRVLTLCGFGVSFTGTTNHGSMGEHQISHYIDCFAGDRHPGTLHGQQVGVASLTMARLQAKLLASDTPPVVGPTRIDDADMRRRCGEAAAKVCRAEMEQKALDAAGADRLNAKLEAIWPELRAELTEFTVPVAVMRDALSASGGPTTAAELGLDVDFYREAVCHAREIRKRYSALDLAADAGMLEPFAADEG
;
A
#
# COMPACT_ATOMS: atom_id res chain seq x y z
N HIS A 1 -21.71 -8.08 -4.09
CA HIS A 1 -21.65 -8.69 -5.43
C HIS A 1 -21.38 -7.66 -6.53
N ARG A 2 -22.09 -6.49 -6.61
CA ARG A 2 -21.87 -5.48 -7.67
C ARG A 2 -20.42 -5.02 -7.79
N VAL A 3 -19.76 -4.70 -6.67
CA VAL A 3 -18.37 -4.25 -6.67
C VAL A 3 -17.42 -5.32 -7.23
N LEU A 4 -17.56 -6.57 -6.79
CA LEU A 4 -16.75 -7.69 -7.29
C LEU A 4 -16.95 -7.90 -8.79
N THR A 5 -18.19 -7.76 -9.27
CA THR A 5 -18.51 -7.87 -10.71
C THR A 5 -17.82 -6.74 -11.50
N LEU A 6 -17.88 -5.49 -11.00
CA LEU A 6 -17.21 -4.34 -11.64
C LEU A 6 -15.68 -4.48 -11.63
N CYS A 7 -15.09 -4.96 -10.54
CA CYS A 7 -13.67 -5.28 -10.48
C CYS A 7 -13.30 -6.37 -11.51
N GLY A 8 -14.13 -7.41 -11.64
CA GLY A 8 -13.97 -8.47 -12.66
C GLY A 8 -14.01 -7.93 -14.08
N PHE A 9 -14.92 -7.03 -14.39
CA PHE A 9 -14.95 -6.33 -15.69
C PHE A 9 -13.69 -5.50 -15.90
N GLY A 10 -13.25 -4.72 -14.90
CA GLY A 10 -12.00 -3.98 -14.98
C GLY A 10 -10.82 -4.88 -15.34
N VAL A 11 -10.69 -6.04 -14.68
CA VAL A 11 -9.66 -7.04 -15.01
C VAL A 11 -9.79 -7.54 -16.45
N SER A 12 -11.00 -7.82 -16.92
CA SER A 12 -11.24 -8.30 -18.28
C SER A 12 -10.84 -7.27 -19.34
N PHE A 13 -11.06 -5.98 -19.07
CA PHE A 13 -10.71 -4.89 -20.00
C PHE A 13 -9.21 -4.56 -20.01
N THR A 14 -8.56 -4.61 -18.87
CA THR A 14 -7.16 -4.11 -18.73
C THR A 14 -6.13 -5.23 -18.65
N GLY A 15 -6.55 -6.47 -18.44
CA GLY A 15 -5.66 -7.62 -18.24
C GLY A 15 -4.89 -7.58 -16.91
N THR A 16 -5.24 -6.66 -16.00
CA THR A 16 -4.59 -6.53 -14.68
C THR A 16 -5.60 -6.64 -13.55
N THR A 17 -5.14 -7.08 -12.37
CA THR A 17 -5.99 -7.19 -11.16
C THR A 17 -5.94 -5.93 -10.27
N ASN A 18 -5.38 -4.82 -10.76
CA ASN A 18 -5.18 -3.60 -9.99
C ASN A 18 -6.51 -2.98 -9.50
N HIS A 19 -7.61 -3.23 -10.19
CA HIS A 19 -8.95 -2.74 -9.84
C HIS A 19 -9.53 -3.34 -8.56
N GLY A 20 -8.97 -4.41 -8.05
CA GLY A 20 -9.49 -5.09 -6.86
C GLY A 20 -8.43 -5.51 -5.85
N SER A 21 -7.15 -5.19 -6.10
CA SER A 21 -6.06 -5.65 -5.24
C SER A 21 -4.82 -4.78 -5.43
N MET A 22 -4.60 -3.82 -4.55
CA MET A 22 -3.43 -2.95 -4.57
C MET A 22 -2.72 -2.90 -3.20
N GLY A 23 -2.46 -1.74 -2.64
CA GLY A 23 -1.68 -1.55 -1.43
C GLY A 23 -2.26 -2.26 -0.21
N GLU A 24 -3.59 -2.27 -0.06
CA GLU A 24 -4.29 -2.96 1.02
C GLU A 24 -4.08 -4.48 0.99
N HIS A 25 -4.08 -5.06 -0.20
CA HIS A 25 -3.77 -6.49 -0.36
C HIS A 25 -2.27 -6.77 -0.21
N GLN A 26 -1.40 -5.84 -0.62
CA GLN A 26 0.03 -5.99 -0.40
C GLN A 26 0.32 -6.08 1.11
N ILE A 27 -0.30 -5.21 1.93
CA ILE A 27 -0.14 -5.25 3.39
C ILE A 27 -0.65 -6.59 3.96
N SER A 28 -1.85 -7.03 3.58
CA SER A 28 -2.40 -8.31 4.01
C SER A 28 -1.50 -9.49 3.60
N HIS A 29 -1.05 -9.52 2.36
CA HIS A 29 -0.14 -10.59 1.91
C HIS A 29 1.23 -10.55 2.58
N TYR A 30 1.75 -9.37 2.94
CA TYR A 30 2.96 -9.28 3.74
C TYR A 30 2.75 -9.94 5.12
N ILE A 31 1.62 -9.68 5.76
CA ILE A 31 1.25 -10.31 7.04
C ILE A 31 1.20 -11.83 6.87
N ASP A 32 0.47 -12.33 5.87
CA ASP A 32 0.33 -13.77 5.61
C ASP A 32 1.68 -14.45 5.34
N CYS A 33 2.60 -13.76 4.64
CA CYS A 33 3.90 -14.33 4.27
C CYS A 33 4.93 -14.29 5.41
N PHE A 34 4.91 -13.25 6.26
CA PHE A 34 6.03 -12.97 7.15
C PHE A 34 5.68 -12.90 8.64
N ALA A 35 4.40 -13.02 9.01
CA ALA A 35 4.04 -13.08 10.42
C ALA A 35 4.54 -14.37 11.11
N GLY A 36 4.62 -15.49 10.40
CA GLY A 36 4.98 -16.79 11.00
C GLY A 36 4.09 -17.10 12.21
N ASP A 37 4.70 -17.46 13.34
CA ASP A 37 3.99 -17.76 14.59
C ASP A 37 3.26 -16.55 15.19
N ARG A 38 3.56 -15.33 14.75
CA ARG A 38 2.86 -14.09 15.15
C ARG A 38 1.54 -13.89 14.42
N HIS A 39 1.21 -14.76 13.44
CA HIS A 39 -0.03 -14.64 12.67
C HIS A 39 -1.24 -14.94 13.56
N PRO A 40 -2.18 -13.99 13.72
CA PRO A 40 -3.26 -14.10 14.70
C PRO A 40 -4.40 -15.04 14.24
N GLY A 41 -4.28 -15.70 13.10
CA GLY A 41 -5.33 -16.54 12.52
C GLY A 41 -6.52 -15.79 11.96
N THR A 42 -6.39 -14.48 11.74
CA THR A 42 -7.45 -13.64 11.16
C THR A 42 -7.69 -13.97 9.69
N LEU A 43 -8.93 -13.74 9.26
CA LEU A 43 -9.29 -13.91 7.85
C LEU A 43 -8.66 -12.81 6.99
N HIS A 44 -8.27 -13.17 5.76
CA HIS A 44 -7.73 -12.24 4.78
C HIS A 44 -8.59 -10.95 4.62
N GLY A 45 -9.92 -11.10 4.56
CA GLY A 45 -10.83 -9.94 4.47
C GLY A 45 -10.78 -8.99 5.67
N GLN A 46 -10.47 -9.50 6.87
CA GLN A 46 -10.30 -8.66 8.07
C GLN A 46 -9.00 -7.85 7.97
N GLN A 47 -7.91 -8.48 7.55
CA GLN A 47 -6.62 -7.81 7.31
C GLN A 47 -6.76 -6.75 6.22
N VAL A 48 -7.39 -7.08 5.08
CA VAL A 48 -7.67 -6.14 3.98
C VAL A 48 -8.54 -4.98 4.46
N GLY A 49 -9.52 -5.23 5.34
CA GLY A 49 -10.35 -4.16 5.92
C GLY A 49 -9.53 -3.12 6.67
N VAL A 50 -8.67 -3.55 7.60
CA VAL A 50 -7.77 -2.66 8.35
C VAL A 50 -6.76 -1.98 7.42
N ALA A 51 -6.14 -2.74 6.51
CA ALA A 51 -5.19 -2.20 5.55
C ALA A 51 -5.84 -1.18 4.59
N SER A 52 -7.14 -1.32 4.27
CA SER A 52 -7.86 -0.32 3.48
C SER A 52 -8.00 1.01 4.21
N LEU A 53 -8.18 1.00 5.55
CA LEU A 53 -8.18 2.23 6.35
C LEU A 53 -6.80 2.89 6.35
N THR A 54 -5.72 2.09 6.49
CA THR A 54 -4.34 2.57 6.38
C THR A 54 -4.10 3.20 5.00
N MET A 55 -4.48 2.52 3.93
CA MET A 55 -4.31 3.05 2.57
C MET A 55 -5.12 4.32 2.33
N ALA A 56 -6.33 4.42 2.88
CA ALA A 56 -7.15 5.64 2.78
C ALA A 56 -6.49 6.82 3.51
N ARG A 57 -5.87 6.59 4.69
CA ARG A 57 -5.09 7.63 5.40
C ARG A 57 -3.86 8.04 4.60
N LEU A 58 -3.13 7.08 4.03
CA LEU A 58 -1.96 7.37 3.20
C LEU A 58 -2.35 8.18 1.95
N GLN A 59 -3.41 7.79 1.26
CA GLN A 59 -3.92 8.52 0.10
C GLN A 59 -4.35 9.93 0.47
N ALA A 60 -5.06 10.10 1.60
CA ALA A 60 -5.43 11.42 2.10
C ALA A 60 -4.20 12.29 2.38
N LYS A 61 -3.14 11.72 2.96
CA LYS A 61 -1.85 12.41 3.22
C LYS A 61 -1.15 12.80 1.92
N LEU A 62 -1.13 11.93 0.92
CA LEU A 62 -0.55 12.23 -0.40
C LEU A 62 -1.31 13.34 -1.13
N LEU A 63 -2.64 13.37 -1.01
CA LEU A 63 -3.51 14.36 -1.65
C LEU A 63 -3.68 15.66 -0.86
N ALA A 64 -3.11 15.77 0.35
CA ALA A 64 -3.29 16.94 1.22
C ALA A 64 -2.67 18.23 0.65
N SER A 65 -1.59 18.11 -0.14
CA SER A 65 -0.90 19.26 -0.74
C SER A 65 -1.42 19.59 -2.14
N ASP A 66 -1.45 20.89 -2.45
CA ASP A 66 -1.72 21.38 -3.81
C ASP A 66 -0.55 21.10 -4.78
N THR A 67 0.62 20.77 -4.26
CA THR A 67 1.78 20.34 -5.03
C THR A 67 1.96 18.82 -4.95
N PRO A 68 2.39 18.16 -6.04
CA PRO A 68 2.64 16.73 -6.01
C PRO A 68 3.79 16.35 -5.07
N PRO A 69 3.80 15.10 -4.55
CA PRO A 69 4.98 14.58 -3.88
C PRO A 69 6.14 14.49 -4.86
N VAL A 70 7.34 14.86 -4.42
CA VAL A 70 8.57 14.76 -5.22
C VAL A 70 9.26 13.43 -4.89
N VAL A 71 9.37 12.56 -5.89
CA VAL A 71 10.00 11.25 -5.73
C VAL A 71 11.49 11.29 -6.08
N GLY A 72 12.29 10.51 -5.35
CA GLY A 72 13.65 10.18 -5.70
C GLY A 72 13.77 8.80 -6.35
N PRO A 73 14.99 8.37 -6.67
CA PRO A 73 15.26 6.99 -7.09
C PRO A 73 14.84 6.00 -6.00
N THR A 74 14.24 4.89 -6.42
CA THR A 74 13.79 3.84 -5.50
C THR A 74 14.97 3.22 -4.76
N ARG A 75 14.88 3.16 -3.44
CA ARG A 75 15.87 2.49 -2.61
C ARG A 75 15.48 1.03 -2.38
N ILE A 76 16.43 0.13 -2.61
CA ILE A 76 16.31 -1.30 -2.30
C ILE A 76 17.41 -1.63 -1.30
N ASP A 77 17.04 -1.99 -0.08
CA ASP A 77 17.96 -2.41 0.98
C ASP A 77 17.97 -3.94 1.11
N ASP A 78 18.90 -4.56 0.39
CA ASP A 78 19.06 -6.02 0.41
C ASP A 78 19.40 -6.58 1.79
N ALA A 79 20.18 -5.85 2.59
CA ALA A 79 20.61 -6.32 3.90
C ALA A 79 19.42 -6.35 4.87
N ASP A 80 18.63 -5.29 4.85
CA ASP A 80 17.40 -5.20 5.61
C ASP A 80 16.37 -6.25 5.18
N MET A 81 16.18 -6.41 3.88
CA MET A 81 15.26 -7.40 3.31
C MET A 81 15.64 -8.82 3.73
N ARG A 82 16.93 -9.20 3.68
CA ARG A 82 17.40 -10.51 4.16
C ARG A 82 17.19 -10.70 5.66
N ARG A 83 17.40 -9.65 6.45
CA ARG A 83 17.19 -9.70 7.90
C ARG A 83 15.73 -9.95 8.26
N ARG A 84 14.77 -9.31 7.56
CA ARG A 84 13.34 -9.43 7.82
C ARG A 84 12.73 -10.75 7.34
N CYS A 85 13.03 -11.14 6.11
CA CYS A 85 12.32 -12.24 5.48
C CYS A 85 13.21 -13.46 5.09
N GLY A 86 14.50 -13.41 5.40
CA GLY A 86 15.46 -14.47 5.06
C GLY A 86 15.90 -14.48 3.59
N GLU A 87 16.96 -15.19 3.27
CA GLU A 87 17.64 -15.13 1.97
C GLU A 87 16.73 -15.51 0.78
N ALA A 88 15.93 -16.55 0.93
CA ALA A 88 15.09 -17.05 -0.16
C ALA A 88 13.98 -16.07 -0.54
N ALA A 89 13.27 -15.52 0.46
CA ALA A 89 12.21 -14.55 0.23
C ALA A 89 12.76 -13.20 -0.21
N ALA A 90 13.89 -12.75 0.35
CA ALA A 90 14.56 -11.51 -0.05
C ALA A 90 14.93 -11.51 -1.54
N LYS A 91 15.41 -12.64 -2.07
CA LYS A 91 15.69 -12.78 -3.50
C LYS A 91 14.45 -12.56 -4.37
N VAL A 92 13.29 -13.07 -3.95
CA VAL A 92 12.03 -12.89 -4.67
C VAL A 92 11.57 -11.45 -4.58
N CYS A 93 11.54 -10.87 -3.37
CA CYS A 93 11.15 -9.49 -3.14
C CYS A 93 12.02 -8.51 -3.93
N ARG A 94 13.34 -8.75 -3.95
CA ARG A 94 14.27 -7.95 -4.77
C ARG A 94 13.91 -7.99 -6.25
N ALA A 95 13.66 -9.17 -6.80
CA ALA A 95 13.31 -9.33 -8.21
C ALA A 95 11.97 -8.65 -8.57
N GLU A 96 11.01 -8.61 -7.63
CA GLU A 96 9.75 -7.85 -7.79
C GLU A 96 10.01 -6.34 -7.76
N MET A 97 10.86 -5.88 -6.84
CA MET A 97 11.23 -4.46 -6.71
C MET A 97 11.97 -3.94 -7.94
N GLU A 98 12.95 -4.68 -8.46
CA GLU A 98 13.74 -4.29 -9.63
C GLU A 98 12.89 -4.02 -10.88
N GLN A 99 11.72 -4.68 -11.00
CA GLN A 99 10.83 -4.50 -12.14
C GLN A 99 10.08 -3.15 -12.14
N LYS A 100 10.01 -2.47 -10.99
CA LYS A 100 9.29 -1.21 -10.84
C LYS A 100 10.13 -0.07 -10.27
N ALA A 101 11.36 -0.38 -9.84
CA ALA A 101 12.26 0.59 -9.26
C ALA A 101 12.55 1.74 -10.24
N LEU A 102 12.50 2.96 -9.73
CA LEU A 102 12.86 4.15 -10.46
C LEU A 102 14.37 4.39 -10.32
N ASP A 103 15.05 4.53 -11.43
CA ASP A 103 16.36 5.19 -11.48
C ASP A 103 16.19 6.72 -11.43
N ALA A 104 17.27 7.48 -11.42
CA ALA A 104 17.22 8.95 -11.39
C ALA A 104 16.38 9.52 -12.54
N ALA A 105 16.59 9.02 -13.76
CA ALA A 105 15.84 9.47 -14.92
C ALA A 105 14.36 9.07 -14.86
N GLY A 106 14.05 7.93 -14.28
CA GLY A 106 12.67 7.47 -14.02
C GLY A 106 11.96 8.36 -13.01
N ALA A 107 12.64 8.73 -11.92
CA ALA A 107 12.13 9.66 -10.93
C ALA A 107 11.86 11.04 -11.53
N ASP A 108 12.80 11.58 -12.33
CA ASP A 108 12.63 12.86 -13.01
C ASP A 108 11.44 12.85 -13.96
N ARG A 109 11.27 11.78 -14.75
CA ARG A 109 10.11 11.63 -15.64
C ARG A 109 8.79 11.55 -14.88
N LEU A 110 8.77 10.83 -13.75
CA LEU A 110 7.57 10.73 -12.92
C LEU A 110 7.23 12.08 -12.28
N ASN A 111 8.22 12.80 -11.75
CA ASN A 111 8.03 14.13 -11.18
C ASN A 111 7.47 15.11 -12.21
N ALA A 112 8.05 15.17 -13.41
CA ALA A 112 7.55 16.03 -14.49
C ALA A 112 6.11 15.68 -14.90
N LYS A 113 5.77 14.38 -14.93
CA LYS A 113 4.41 13.93 -15.22
C LYS A 113 3.45 14.34 -14.12
N LEU A 114 3.80 14.09 -12.85
CA LEU A 114 2.97 14.47 -11.70
C LEU A 114 2.73 15.98 -11.67
N GLU A 115 3.77 16.78 -11.87
CA GLU A 115 3.65 18.25 -11.93
C GLU A 115 2.65 18.69 -13.01
N ALA A 116 2.71 18.09 -14.19
CA ALA A 116 1.84 18.43 -15.31
C ALA A 116 0.36 18.08 -15.09
N ILE A 117 0.06 16.99 -14.37
CA ILE A 117 -1.33 16.49 -14.22
C ILE A 117 -1.89 16.64 -12.81
N TRP A 118 -1.11 17.10 -11.84
CA TRP A 118 -1.47 17.05 -10.43
C TRP A 118 -2.78 17.77 -10.08
N PRO A 119 -3.04 18.98 -10.54
CA PRO A 119 -4.28 19.69 -10.19
C PRO A 119 -5.53 18.89 -10.59
N GLU A 120 -5.53 18.34 -11.80
CA GLU A 120 -6.65 17.55 -12.33
C GLU A 120 -6.75 16.20 -11.63
N LEU A 121 -5.64 15.46 -11.53
CA LEU A 121 -5.56 14.16 -10.85
C LEU A 121 -6.01 14.26 -9.40
N ARG A 122 -5.52 15.27 -8.66
CA ARG A 122 -5.89 15.49 -7.27
C ARG A 122 -7.37 15.79 -7.10
N ALA A 123 -7.92 16.66 -7.96
CA ALA A 123 -9.35 16.99 -7.94
C ALA A 123 -10.21 15.75 -8.16
N GLU A 124 -9.88 14.97 -9.18
CA GLU A 124 -10.58 13.73 -9.53
C GLU A 124 -10.49 12.67 -8.40
N LEU A 125 -9.29 12.41 -7.90
CA LEU A 125 -9.11 11.45 -6.81
C LEU A 125 -9.81 11.89 -5.51
N THR A 126 -9.83 13.19 -5.20
CA THR A 126 -10.51 13.71 -4.01
C THR A 126 -12.04 13.54 -4.12
N GLU A 127 -12.61 13.68 -5.30
CA GLU A 127 -14.05 13.45 -5.54
C GLU A 127 -14.44 11.99 -5.27
N PHE A 128 -13.59 11.02 -5.64
CA PHE A 128 -13.85 9.60 -5.45
C PHE A 128 -13.42 9.03 -4.09
N THR A 129 -12.67 9.80 -3.30
CA THR A 129 -12.16 9.34 -2.01
C THR A 129 -13.28 9.26 -0.98
N VAL A 130 -13.48 8.07 -0.40
CA VAL A 130 -14.37 7.88 0.74
C VAL A 130 -13.66 8.33 2.02
N PRO A 131 -14.27 9.19 2.85
CA PRO A 131 -13.66 9.61 4.11
C PRO A 131 -13.34 8.42 5.02
N VAL A 132 -12.15 8.42 5.61
CA VAL A 132 -11.67 7.32 6.49
C VAL A 132 -12.66 7.00 7.61
N ALA A 133 -13.29 8.02 8.20
CA ALA A 133 -14.30 7.83 9.24
C ALA A 133 -15.49 7.01 8.75
N VAL A 134 -15.97 7.27 7.54
CA VAL A 134 -17.09 6.53 6.93
C VAL A 134 -16.70 5.07 6.69
N MET A 135 -15.49 4.82 6.20
CA MET A 135 -14.98 3.46 6.00
C MET A 135 -14.84 2.71 7.32
N ARG A 136 -14.25 3.36 8.33
CA ARG A 136 -14.10 2.79 9.67
C ARG A 136 -15.45 2.44 10.29
N ASP A 137 -16.41 3.37 10.23
CA ASP A 137 -17.74 3.18 10.82
C ASP A 137 -18.50 2.02 10.12
N ALA A 138 -18.32 1.88 8.80
CA ALA A 138 -18.88 0.75 8.05
C ALA A 138 -18.24 -0.60 8.45
N LEU A 139 -16.92 -0.66 8.63
CA LEU A 139 -16.22 -1.85 9.11
C LEU A 139 -16.67 -2.21 10.52
N SER A 140 -16.70 -1.25 11.44
CA SER A 140 -17.16 -1.44 12.81
C SER A 140 -18.60 -1.92 12.86
N ALA A 141 -19.50 -1.32 12.09
CA ALA A 141 -20.91 -1.74 12.02
C ALA A 141 -21.09 -3.16 11.47
N SER A 142 -20.15 -3.65 10.66
CA SER A 142 -20.12 -5.03 10.18
C SER A 142 -19.50 -6.04 11.18
N GLY A 143 -19.01 -5.55 12.33
CA GLY A 143 -18.29 -6.35 13.32
C GLY A 143 -16.86 -6.68 12.92
N GLY A 144 -16.30 -5.96 11.93
CA GLY A 144 -14.92 -6.10 11.49
C GLY A 144 -13.94 -5.28 12.33
N PRO A 145 -12.68 -5.72 12.43
CA PRO A 145 -11.62 -4.97 13.10
C PRO A 145 -11.30 -3.68 12.32
N THR A 146 -10.90 -2.64 13.05
CA THR A 146 -10.56 -1.32 12.50
C THR A 146 -9.11 -0.91 12.79
N THR A 147 -8.42 -1.67 13.63
CA THR A 147 -7.01 -1.44 14.01
C THR A 147 -6.19 -2.73 13.95
N ALA A 148 -4.86 -2.61 13.93
CA ALA A 148 -3.95 -3.74 14.00
C ALA A 148 -4.11 -4.52 15.32
N ALA A 149 -4.32 -3.81 16.43
CA ALA A 149 -4.55 -4.40 17.74
C ALA A 149 -5.85 -5.25 17.78
N GLU A 150 -6.91 -4.78 17.14
CA GLU A 150 -8.17 -5.54 17.02
C GLU A 150 -8.03 -6.76 16.10
N LEU A 151 -7.05 -6.77 15.18
CA LEU A 151 -6.65 -7.97 14.44
C LEU A 151 -5.86 -8.96 15.33
N GLY A 152 -5.36 -8.54 16.48
CA GLY A 152 -4.44 -9.31 17.30
C GLY A 152 -3.00 -9.30 16.79
N LEU A 153 -2.66 -8.33 15.94
CA LEU A 153 -1.31 -8.12 15.44
C LEU A 153 -0.51 -7.22 16.37
N ASP A 154 0.76 -7.54 16.52
CA ASP A 154 1.73 -6.63 17.10
C ASP A 154 1.83 -5.36 16.26
N VAL A 155 1.77 -4.19 16.90
CA VAL A 155 1.74 -2.90 16.22
C VAL A 155 3.03 -2.63 15.45
N ASP A 156 4.19 -3.01 15.98
CA ASP A 156 5.47 -2.79 15.32
C ASP A 156 5.59 -3.70 14.08
N PHE A 157 5.06 -4.93 14.15
CA PHE A 157 4.99 -5.79 12.98
C PHE A 157 4.01 -5.25 11.92
N TYR A 158 2.88 -4.66 12.34
CA TYR A 158 1.97 -4.03 11.38
C TYR A 158 2.61 -2.82 10.68
N ARG A 159 3.35 -1.98 11.41
CA ARG A 159 4.16 -0.88 10.86
C ARG A 159 5.21 -1.37 9.88
N GLU A 160 5.91 -2.46 10.22
CA GLU A 160 6.82 -3.15 9.30
C GLU A 160 6.09 -3.57 8.03
N ALA A 161 4.90 -4.19 8.14
CA ALA A 161 4.10 -4.59 6.99
C ALA A 161 3.70 -3.39 6.11
N VAL A 162 3.30 -2.26 6.70
CA VAL A 162 2.99 -1.02 5.95
C VAL A 162 4.20 -0.51 5.16
N CYS A 163 5.39 -0.48 5.78
CA CYS A 163 6.63 -0.02 5.15
C CYS A 163 7.08 -0.93 3.99
N HIS A 164 6.95 -2.25 4.17
CA HIS A 164 7.63 -3.23 3.33
C HIS A 164 6.71 -4.05 2.44
N ALA A 165 5.39 -3.93 2.57
CA ALA A 165 4.42 -4.64 1.72
C ALA A 165 4.61 -4.36 0.23
N ARG A 166 5.11 -3.19 -0.13
CA ARG A 166 5.43 -2.84 -1.51
C ARG A 166 6.49 -3.76 -2.15
N GLU A 167 7.33 -4.43 -1.34
CA GLU A 167 8.43 -5.26 -1.82
C GLU A 167 7.98 -6.61 -2.42
N ILE A 168 6.78 -7.07 -2.09
CA ILE A 168 6.30 -8.40 -2.49
C ILE A 168 5.65 -8.46 -3.87
N ARG A 169 5.51 -7.33 -4.57
CA ARG A 169 4.86 -7.25 -5.89
C ARG A 169 5.51 -6.18 -6.76
N LYS A 170 5.59 -6.45 -8.06
CA LYS A 170 6.09 -5.54 -9.09
C LYS A 170 5.16 -4.38 -9.45
N ARG A 171 4.08 -4.17 -8.69
CA ARG A 171 3.12 -3.11 -8.95
C ARG A 171 3.55 -1.84 -8.24
N TYR A 172 3.75 -0.77 -8.99
CA TYR A 172 3.94 0.57 -8.42
C TYR A 172 2.60 1.06 -7.87
N SER A 173 2.52 1.31 -6.59
CA SER A 173 1.31 1.68 -5.86
C SER A 173 1.50 2.98 -5.07
N ALA A 174 0.48 3.43 -4.34
CA ALA A 174 0.62 4.56 -3.43
C ALA A 174 1.66 4.34 -2.33
N LEU A 175 1.93 3.06 -1.94
CA LEU A 175 3.03 2.71 -1.04
C LEU A 175 4.39 3.03 -1.65
N ASP A 176 4.57 2.72 -2.94
CA ASP A 176 5.82 3.03 -3.65
C ASP A 176 6.01 4.53 -3.83
N LEU A 177 4.94 5.24 -4.23
CA LEU A 177 4.97 6.70 -4.37
C LEU A 177 5.35 7.37 -3.05
N ALA A 178 4.74 6.95 -1.95
CA ALA A 178 5.04 7.49 -0.63
C ALA A 178 6.46 7.14 -0.16
N ALA A 179 6.95 5.93 -0.46
CA ALA A 179 8.31 5.52 -0.11
C ALA A 179 9.36 6.31 -0.88
N ASP A 180 9.18 6.42 -2.21
CA ASP A 180 10.12 7.14 -3.08
C ASP A 180 10.10 8.66 -2.82
N ALA A 181 9.01 9.19 -2.24
CA ALA A 181 8.91 10.56 -1.73
C ALA A 181 9.38 10.74 -0.27
N GLY A 182 9.86 9.68 0.40
CA GLY A 182 10.31 9.75 1.78
C GLY A 182 9.18 9.93 2.82
N MET A 183 7.94 9.67 2.44
CA MET A 183 6.74 9.87 3.28
C MET A 183 6.27 8.60 3.98
N LEU A 184 6.64 7.40 3.48
CA LEU A 184 6.06 6.14 3.94
C LEU A 184 6.51 5.76 5.36
N GLU A 185 7.80 5.83 5.66
CA GLU A 185 8.32 5.48 7.00
C GLU A 185 7.74 6.37 8.11
N PRO A 186 7.75 7.72 7.98
CA PRO A 186 7.10 8.59 8.96
C PRO A 186 5.60 8.33 9.09
N PHE A 187 4.92 7.99 7.98
CA PHE A 187 3.51 7.65 8.00
C PHE A 187 3.27 6.33 8.77
N ALA A 188 4.04 5.30 8.45
CA ALA A 188 3.88 3.99 9.08
C ALA A 188 4.16 4.02 10.59
N ALA A 189 5.07 4.89 11.05
CA ALA A 189 5.35 5.08 12.47
C ALA A 189 4.13 5.57 13.27
N ASP A 190 3.19 6.25 12.62
CA ASP A 190 1.95 6.75 13.23
C ASP A 190 0.80 5.74 13.15
N GLU A 191 0.97 4.61 12.40
CA GLU A 191 -0.06 3.59 12.21
C GLU A 191 -0.08 2.56 13.36
N GLY A 192 -1.28 2.05 13.72
CA GLY A 192 -1.42 1.01 14.74
C GLY A 192 -2.78 0.92 15.37
#